data_eae4e814b58d980edcfd7eecb7eea209
#
_entry.id   eae4e814b58d980edcfd7eecb7eea209
#
_cell.length_a   1.000
_cell.length_b   1.000
_cell.length_c   1.000
_cell.angle_alpha   90.00
_cell.angle_beta   90.00
_cell.angle_gamma   90.00
#
_symmetry.space_group_name_H-M   'P 1'
#
loop_
_entity.id
_entity.type
_entity.pdbx_description
1 polymer ?
#
loop_
_entity_poly.entity_id
_entity_poly.type
_entity_poly.pdbx_seq_one_letter_code
_entity_poly.pdbx_strand_id
1 'polypeptide(L)'
;MLTSAELDACAELMDALAVRAMERIVAERPRTEQIGTKTNAADWVTETDLAVERFVREAIAERFPSHRIVGEEYGISGDDNAPATWLIDPVDGTTNYVHGLPWSSFSICVADEVGPGAGLVADPDRGEVLSAVRGRGALLNGESTRCTDSTSLTGGIVLTEMSAQSVWKGMPELIEALAGVGCVIRLMGSNALSVSSVGAGRAVATVIGAFGAGDCLAGSLIAREAGARVLPDTPVEGRTMICVAPGVADELERIWPGGTG
;
A
#
# COMPACT_ATOMS: atom_id res chain seq x y z
N MET A 1 -10.09 20.34 2.63
CA MET A 1 -9.48 19.80 1.37
C MET A 1 -8.15 20.50 1.15
N LEU A 2 -7.09 19.74 0.89
CA LEU A 2 -5.77 20.27 0.52
C LEU A 2 -5.82 20.90 -0.88
N THR A 3 -5.17 22.04 -1.03
CA THR A 3 -5.01 22.73 -2.32
C THR A 3 -4.01 22.00 -3.20
N SER A 4 -3.98 22.31 -4.51
CA SER A 4 -3.01 21.76 -5.45
C SER A 4 -1.57 22.03 -5.01
N ALA A 5 -1.26 23.22 -4.51
CA ALA A 5 0.08 23.59 -4.04
C ALA A 5 0.47 22.83 -2.75
N GLU A 6 -0.47 22.57 -1.86
CA GLU A 6 -0.21 21.75 -0.67
C GLU A 6 0.04 20.30 -1.03
N LEU A 7 -0.71 19.75 -2.00
CA LEU A 7 -0.46 18.39 -2.51
C LEU A 7 0.92 18.27 -3.18
N ASP A 8 1.35 19.32 -3.93
CA ASP A 8 2.69 19.37 -4.52
C ASP A 8 3.77 19.34 -3.43
N ALA A 9 3.61 20.17 -2.40
CA ALA A 9 4.56 20.21 -1.29
C ALA A 9 4.60 18.89 -0.49
N CYS A 10 3.46 18.19 -0.37
CA CYS A 10 3.41 16.87 0.23
C CYS A 10 4.15 15.83 -0.62
N ALA A 11 3.92 15.82 -1.94
CA ALA A 11 4.57 14.90 -2.86
C ALA A 11 6.09 15.10 -2.89
N GLU A 12 6.57 16.35 -2.94
CA GLU A 12 8.00 16.67 -2.84
C GLU A 12 8.64 16.14 -1.56
N LEU A 13 7.94 16.26 -0.42
CA LEU A 13 8.43 15.70 0.83
C LEU A 13 8.47 14.18 0.79
N MET A 14 7.43 13.52 0.25
CA MET A 14 7.38 12.07 0.11
C MET A 14 8.54 11.55 -0.74
N ASP A 15 8.86 12.18 -1.85
CA ASP A 15 9.98 11.78 -2.72
C ASP A 15 11.32 11.83 -1.98
N ALA A 16 11.56 12.90 -1.22
CA ALA A 16 12.79 13.05 -0.42
C ALA A 16 12.86 12.00 0.71
N LEU A 17 11.73 11.69 1.34
CA LEU A 17 11.64 10.68 2.40
C LEU A 17 11.84 9.26 1.85
N ALA A 18 11.28 8.95 0.67
CA ALA A 18 11.40 7.64 0.03
C ALA A 18 12.86 7.27 -0.25
N VAL A 19 13.67 8.20 -0.74
CA VAL A 19 15.11 7.98 -0.99
C VAL A 19 15.81 7.55 0.32
N ARG A 20 15.60 8.31 1.39
CA ARG A 20 16.21 8.01 2.71
C ARG A 20 15.69 6.72 3.32
N ALA A 21 14.39 6.44 3.17
CA ALA A 21 13.79 5.21 3.67
C ALA A 21 14.36 3.99 2.96
N MET A 22 14.40 3.99 1.63
CA MET A 22 14.97 2.90 0.84
C MET A 22 16.44 2.63 1.18
N GLU A 23 17.27 3.69 1.25
CA GLU A 23 18.67 3.56 1.63
C GLU A 23 18.82 2.89 2.99
N ARG A 24 18.01 3.29 3.97
CA ARG A 24 18.05 2.75 5.32
C ARG A 24 17.58 1.31 5.38
N ILE A 25 16.44 0.99 4.73
CA ILE A 25 15.88 -0.35 4.67
C ILE A 25 16.88 -1.35 4.07
N VAL A 26 17.57 -0.95 3.00
CA VAL A 26 18.60 -1.80 2.38
C VAL A 26 19.82 -1.96 3.29
N ALA A 27 20.31 -0.87 3.88
CA ALA A 27 21.53 -0.86 4.69
C ALA A 27 21.38 -1.57 6.03
N GLU A 28 20.20 -1.48 6.65
CA GLU A 28 19.94 -1.96 8.01
C GLU A 28 19.12 -3.26 8.04
N ARG A 29 19.07 -4.03 6.94
CA ARG A 29 18.36 -5.32 6.93
C ARG A 29 18.83 -6.18 8.08
N PRO A 30 17.93 -6.58 9.01
CA PRO A 30 18.34 -7.24 10.24
C PRO A 30 19.00 -8.58 9.96
N ARG A 31 20.03 -8.88 10.75
CA ARG A 31 20.49 -10.25 10.93
C ARG A 31 19.64 -10.85 12.05
N THR A 32 19.33 -12.11 11.96
CA THR A 32 18.35 -12.87 12.81
C THR A 32 18.41 -12.64 14.33
N GLU A 33 19.36 -11.90 14.86
CA GLU A 33 19.58 -11.67 16.28
C GLU A 33 18.99 -10.32 16.82
N GLN A 34 18.41 -9.49 15.96
CA GLN A 34 17.98 -8.10 16.29
C GLN A 34 16.48 -7.85 16.09
N ILE A 35 15.65 -8.84 16.36
CA ILE A 35 14.25 -8.83 15.98
C ILE A 35 13.36 -8.82 17.22
N GLY A 36 12.47 -7.84 17.32
CA GLY A 36 11.37 -7.79 18.27
C GLY A 36 10.06 -8.33 17.68
N THR A 37 9.08 -8.57 18.54
CA THR A 37 7.71 -8.89 18.12
C THR A 37 6.72 -7.95 18.81
N LYS A 38 5.65 -7.54 18.09
CA LYS A 38 4.60 -6.63 18.61
C LYS A 38 3.58 -7.41 19.44
N THR A 39 2.58 -7.97 18.78
CA THR A 39 1.42 -8.60 19.44
C THR A 39 1.54 -10.13 19.54
N ASN A 40 2.32 -10.75 18.65
CA ASN A 40 2.54 -12.21 18.63
C ASN A 40 3.87 -12.56 17.93
N ALA A 41 4.22 -13.86 17.95
CA ALA A 41 5.51 -14.35 17.42
C ALA A 41 5.71 -14.18 15.91
N ALA A 42 4.71 -13.76 15.16
CA ALA A 42 4.77 -13.52 13.73
C ALA A 42 4.55 -12.05 13.36
N ASP A 43 4.39 -11.19 14.34
CA ASP A 43 4.19 -9.75 14.20
C ASP A 43 5.51 -9.04 14.57
N TRP A 44 6.36 -8.87 13.58
CA TRP A 44 7.73 -8.39 13.75
C TRP A 44 7.80 -6.86 13.76
N VAL A 45 8.75 -6.36 14.53
CA VAL A 45 9.21 -4.97 14.47
C VAL A 45 10.73 -4.96 14.52
N THR A 46 11.35 -4.11 13.74
CA THR A 46 12.81 -3.96 13.72
C THR A 46 13.23 -2.55 14.11
N GLU A 47 14.50 -2.37 14.47
CA GLU A 47 15.07 -1.04 14.69
C GLU A 47 14.95 -0.14 13.44
N THR A 48 14.88 -0.76 12.26
CA THR A 48 14.70 -0.04 10.99
C THR A 48 13.31 0.57 10.90
N ASP A 49 12.25 -0.18 11.25
CA ASP A 49 10.88 0.33 11.30
C ASP A 49 10.80 1.58 12.18
N LEU A 50 11.27 1.45 13.43
CA LEU A 50 11.28 2.55 14.40
C LEU A 50 12.08 3.76 13.91
N ALA A 51 13.22 3.52 13.30
CA ALA A 51 14.09 4.58 12.85
C ALA A 51 13.57 5.30 11.61
N VAL A 52 12.96 4.56 10.67
CA VAL A 52 12.32 5.13 9.47
C VAL A 52 11.11 5.96 9.89
N GLU A 53 10.20 5.42 10.69
CA GLU A 53 9.03 6.18 11.11
C GLU A 53 9.41 7.44 11.87
N ARG A 54 10.43 7.38 12.75
CA ARG A 54 10.89 8.54 13.53
C ARG A 54 11.31 9.70 12.63
N PHE A 55 12.23 9.49 11.69
CA PHE A 55 12.69 10.59 10.84
C PHE A 55 11.61 11.10 9.89
N VAL A 56 10.70 10.23 9.46
CA VAL A 56 9.54 10.62 8.62
C VAL A 56 8.63 11.56 9.42
N ARG A 57 8.30 11.19 10.66
CA ARG A 57 7.46 12.02 11.55
C ARG A 57 8.09 13.37 11.85
N GLU A 58 9.41 13.40 12.12
CA GLU A 58 10.16 14.65 12.37
C GLU A 58 10.06 15.58 11.15
N ALA A 59 10.28 15.07 9.94
CA ALA A 59 10.20 15.86 8.71
C ALA A 59 8.78 16.37 8.41
N ILE A 60 7.76 15.53 8.64
CA ILE A 60 6.36 15.95 8.49
C ILE A 60 6.01 17.05 9.53
N ALA A 61 6.37 16.86 10.80
CA ALA A 61 6.07 17.83 11.85
C ALA A 61 6.77 19.18 11.62
N GLU A 62 7.97 19.17 11.05
CA GLU A 62 8.70 20.40 10.68
C GLU A 62 8.01 21.12 9.50
N ARG A 63 7.63 20.41 8.45
CA ARG A 63 7.09 21.00 7.23
C ARG A 63 5.59 21.30 7.32
N PHE A 64 4.83 20.46 8.04
CA PHE A 64 3.38 20.51 8.17
C PHE A 64 2.93 20.37 9.62
N PRO A 65 3.25 21.34 10.49
CA PRO A 65 3.03 21.24 11.95
C PRO A 65 1.56 21.16 12.36
N SER A 66 0.64 21.51 11.47
CA SER A 66 -0.82 21.40 11.71
C SER A 66 -1.42 20.08 11.25
N HIS A 67 -0.64 19.21 10.60
CA HIS A 67 -1.14 17.92 10.12
C HIS A 67 -1.09 16.86 11.23
N ARG A 68 -2.00 15.92 11.17
CA ARG A 68 -2.01 14.72 12.00
C ARG A 68 -1.12 13.65 11.37
N ILE A 69 -0.50 12.82 12.20
CA ILE A 69 0.31 11.69 11.75
C ILE A 69 -0.20 10.43 12.42
N VAL A 70 -0.45 9.40 11.64
CA VAL A 70 -0.78 8.04 12.06
C VAL A 70 0.30 7.12 11.50
N GLY A 71 1.11 6.56 12.34
CA GLY A 71 2.16 5.61 11.97
C GLY A 71 1.95 4.29 12.67
N GLU A 72 2.51 3.25 12.11
CA GLU A 72 2.36 1.88 12.61
C GLU A 72 3.07 1.69 13.96
N GLU A 73 4.24 2.31 14.14
CA GLU A 73 5.12 2.06 15.29
C GLU A 73 4.89 3.02 16.46
N TYR A 74 4.70 4.30 16.17
CA TYR A 74 4.52 5.35 17.19
C TYR A 74 3.06 5.80 17.32
N GLY A 75 2.13 5.20 16.58
CA GLY A 75 0.71 5.50 16.66
C GLY A 75 0.37 6.91 16.19
N ILE A 76 -0.52 7.58 16.91
CA ILE A 76 -1.14 8.84 16.50
C ILE A 76 -0.49 10.03 17.17
N SER A 77 -0.23 11.10 16.40
CA SER A 77 0.11 12.44 16.91
C SER A 77 -0.59 13.53 16.08
N GLY A 78 -0.81 14.69 16.69
CA GLY A 78 -1.54 15.80 16.09
C GLY A 78 -2.99 15.88 16.54
N ASP A 79 -3.72 16.90 16.07
CA ASP A 79 -5.12 17.19 16.42
C ASP A 79 -6.08 16.32 15.60
N ASP A 80 -7.17 15.89 16.19
CA ASP A 80 -8.23 15.14 15.49
C ASP A 80 -8.94 15.98 14.41
N ASN A 81 -8.90 17.31 14.53
CA ASN A 81 -9.44 18.26 13.56
C ASN A 81 -8.38 18.79 12.57
N ALA A 82 -7.22 18.13 12.46
CA ALA A 82 -6.19 18.52 11.52
C ALA A 82 -6.72 18.57 10.08
N PRO A 83 -6.23 19.50 9.23
CA PRO A 83 -6.69 19.62 7.85
C PRO A 83 -6.31 18.42 6.97
N ALA A 84 -5.31 17.65 7.40
CA ALA A 84 -4.88 16.44 6.72
C ALA A 84 -4.23 15.47 7.70
N THR A 85 -4.25 14.19 7.34
CA THR A 85 -3.62 13.09 8.09
C THR A 85 -2.60 12.38 7.21
N TRP A 86 -1.38 12.25 7.70
CA TRP A 86 -0.37 11.38 7.14
C TRP A 86 -0.51 9.97 7.70
N LEU A 87 -0.43 8.97 6.83
CA LEU A 87 -0.46 7.57 7.18
C LEU A 87 0.86 6.96 6.73
N ILE A 88 1.53 6.26 7.64
CA ILE A 88 2.90 5.79 7.44
C ILE A 88 2.98 4.33 7.83
N ASP A 89 3.49 3.50 6.94
CA ASP A 89 4.04 2.20 7.24
C ASP A 89 5.52 2.22 6.84
N PRO A 90 6.43 2.18 7.82
CA PRO A 90 7.86 2.30 7.56
C PRO A 90 8.45 1.11 6.81
N VAL A 91 7.96 -0.11 7.07
CA VAL A 91 8.40 -1.34 6.39
C VAL A 91 7.23 -2.31 6.26
N ASP A 92 6.31 -2.04 5.31
CA ASP A 92 5.25 -2.98 4.96
C ASP A 92 5.85 -4.30 4.46
N GLY A 93 5.42 -5.41 5.05
CA GLY A 93 6.02 -6.70 4.82
C GLY A 93 7.24 -6.99 5.71
N THR A 94 7.23 -6.57 6.97
CA THR A 94 8.30 -6.76 7.96
C THR A 94 8.75 -8.22 8.07
N THR A 95 7.82 -9.18 7.97
CA THR A 95 8.17 -10.61 7.93
C THR A 95 9.10 -10.95 6.77
N ASN A 96 8.79 -10.46 5.57
CA ASN A 96 9.64 -10.65 4.39
C ASN A 96 11.01 -10.00 4.59
N TYR A 97 10.99 -8.77 5.10
CA TYR A 97 12.19 -7.98 5.37
C TYR A 97 13.15 -8.72 6.31
N VAL A 98 12.64 -9.22 7.42
CA VAL A 98 13.38 -9.99 8.43
C VAL A 98 13.98 -11.27 7.84
N HIS A 99 13.24 -11.97 7.00
CA HIS A 99 13.68 -13.21 6.37
C HIS A 99 14.47 -13.03 5.07
N GLY A 100 14.71 -11.78 4.65
CA GLY A 100 15.49 -11.47 3.44
C GLY A 100 14.76 -11.78 2.15
N LEU A 101 13.42 -11.86 2.17
CA LEU A 101 12.62 -11.99 0.96
C LEU A 101 12.47 -10.61 0.31
N PRO A 102 12.75 -10.45 -1.00
CA PRO A 102 12.78 -9.16 -1.67
C PRO A 102 11.37 -8.68 -2.03
N TRP A 103 10.52 -8.50 -1.02
CA TRP A 103 9.15 -8.01 -1.17
C TRP A 103 8.71 -7.34 0.14
N SER A 104 9.25 -6.16 0.36
CA SER A 104 8.87 -5.23 1.44
C SER A 104 8.93 -3.81 0.92
N SER A 105 8.22 -2.88 1.53
CA SER A 105 8.13 -1.51 1.03
C SER A 105 8.02 -0.47 2.13
N PHE A 106 8.40 0.76 1.79
CA PHE A 106 8.00 1.95 2.53
C PHE A 106 6.71 2.49 1.92
N SER A 107 5.69 2.75 2.74
CA SER A 107 4.40 3.30 2.31
C SER A 107 4.09 4.58 3.06
N ILE A 108 3.70 5.62 2.33
CA ILE A 108 3.29 6.91 2.89
C ILE A 108 2.15 7.52 2.08
N CYS A 109 1.13 8.03 2.78
CA CYS A 109 -0.02 8.69 2.19
C CYS A 109 -0.39 9.92 2.99
N VAL A 110 -0.84 10.98 2.34
CA VAL A 110 -1.56 12.08 2.98
C VAL A 110 -3.01 12.09 2.51
N ALA A 111 -3.94 12.13 3.46
CA ALA A 111 -5.37 12.14 3.20
C ALA A 111 -6.01 13.37 3.84
N ASP A 112 -7.02 13.92 3.19
CA ASP A 112 -7.90 14.97 3.70
C ASP A 112 -9.35 14.48 3.77
N GLU A 113 -10.31 15.37 3.98
CA GLU A 113 -11.75 15.05 4.07
C GLU A 113 -12.33 14.38 2.81
N VAL A 114 -11.66 14.51 1.66
CA VAL A 114 -12.06 13.89 0.38
C VAL A 114 -11.49 12.47 0.24
N GLY A 115 -10.43 12.18 0.98
CA GLY A 115 -9.69 10.90 0.92
C GLY A 115 -8.22 11.09 0.58
N PRO A 116 -7.52 10.06 0.07
CA PRO A 116 -6.12 10.12 -0.31
C PRO A 116 -5.83 11.26 -1.29
N GLY A 117 -4.89 12.15 -0.95
CA GLY A 117 -4.50 13.32 -1.75
C GLY A 117 -3.19 13.12 -2.49
N ALA A 118 -2.18 12.57 -1.81
CA ALA A 118 -0.93 12.10 -2.40
C ALA A 118 -0.51 10.82 -1.71
N GLY A 119 0.16 9.93 -2.44
CA GLY A 119 0.62 8.65 -1.91
C GLY A 119 1.84 8.14 -2.66
N LEU A 120 2.71 7.43 -1.93
CA LEU A 120 3.94 6.87 -2.44
C LEU A 120 4.18 5.50 -1.81
N VAL A 121 4.58 4.54 -2.64
CA VAL A 121 5.06 3.21 -2.24
C VAL A 121 6.43 2.99 -2.86
N ALA A 122 7.44 2.78 -2.04
CA ALA A 122 8.81 2.55 -2.48
C ALA A 122 9.24 1.11 -2.20
N ASP A 123 9.74 0.43 -3.22
CA ASP A 123 10.31 -0.91 -3.18
C ASP A 123 11.84 -0.81 -3.13
N PRO A 124 12.47 -1.01 -1.96
CA PRO A 124 13.90 -0.86 -1.81
C PRO A 124 14.71 -1.97 -2.53
N ASP A 125 14.13 -3.15 -2.71
CA ASP A 125 14.81 -4.28 -3.35
C ASP A 125 14.90 -4.12 -4.87
N ARG A 126 13.92 -3.45 -5.49
CA ARG A 126 13.92 -3.14 -6.93
C ARG A 126 14.42 -1.73 -7.25
N GLY A 127 14.56 -0.86 -6.26
CA GLY A 127 14.83 0.56 -6.47
C GLY A 127 13.68 1.25 -7.22
N GLU A 128 12.44 0.85 -6.95
CA GLU A 128 11.24 1.38 -7.62
C GLU A 128 10.44 2.27 -6.65
N VAL A 129 9.95 3.38 -7.19
CA VAL A 129 9.04 4.28 -6.49
C VAL A 129 7.77 4.43 -7.31
N LEU A 130 6.65 4.00 -6.76
CA LEU A 130 5.32 4.25 -7.29
C LEU A 130 4.71 5.41 -6.52
N SER A 131 4.20 6.42 -7.23
CA SER A 131 3.58 7.58 -6.60
C SER A 131 2.37 8.07 -7.38
N ALA A 132 1.49 8.78 -6.69
CA ALA A 132 0.36 9.45 -7.31
C ALA A 132 -0.06 10.68 -6.50
N VAL A 133 -0.58 11.68 -7.21
CA VAL A 133 -1.30 12.81 -6.65
C VAL A 133 -2.70 12.81 -7.25
N ARG A 134 -3.71 12.96 -6.41
CA ARG A 134 -5.12 12.95 -6.79
C ARG A 134 -5.40 13.84 -8.01
N GLY A 135 -5.96 13.22 -9.08
CA GLY A 135 -6.31 13.88 -10.34
C GLY A 135 -5.15 14.12 -11.29
N ARG A 136 -3.96 13.55 -11.05
CA ARG A 136 -2.77 13.81 -11.89
C ARG A 136 -2.16 12.56 -12.53
N GLY A 137 -2.77 11.40 -12.33
CA GLY A 137 -2.24 10.12 -12.77
C GLY A 137 -1.20 9.53 -11.82
N ALA A 138 -0.71 8.34 -12.17
CA ALA A 138 0.27 7.61 -11.40
C ALA A 138 1.63 7.57 -12.11
N LEU A 139 2.69 7.49 -11.32
CA LEU A 139 4.08 7.44 -11.79
C LEU A 139 4.79 6.21 -11.24
N LEU A 140 5.68 5.64 -12.04
CA LEU A 140 6.69 4.66 -11.65
C LEU A 140 8.06 5.24 -11.96
N ASN A 141 8.86 5.51 -10.95
CA ASN A 141 10.17 6.19 -11.08
C ASN A 141 10.10 7.50 -11.88
N GLY A 142 9.04 8.28 -11.66
CA GLY A 142 8.81 9.56 -12.35
C GLY A 142 8.20 9.45 -13.76
N GLU A 143 8.08 8.24 -14.31
CA GLU A 143 7.46 8.01 -15.62
C GLU A 143 5.98 7.60 -15.45
N SER A 144 5.12 8.09 -16.34
CA SER A 144 3.69 7.77 -16.29
C SER A 144 3.43 6.26 -16.39
N THR A 145 2.63 5.74 -15.48
CA THR A 145 2.21 4.33 -15.47
C THR A 145 0.69 4.21 -15.49
N ARG A 146 0.20 3.04 -15.87
CA ARG A 146 -1.24 2.74 -15.88
C ARG A 146 -1.50 1.25 -15.60
N CYS A 147 -2.68 0.95 -15.11
CA CYS A 147 -3.11 -0.44 -14.98
C CYS A 147 -3.16 -1.14 -16.34
N THR A 148 -3.19 -2.48 -16.32
CA THR A 148 -3.29 -3.27 -17.56
C THR A 148 -4.62 -3.03 -18.26
N ASP A 149 -4.62 -3.14 -19.59
CA ASP A 149 -5.80 -3.13 -20.46
C ASP A 149 -6.37 -4.55 -20.72
N SER A 150 -5.95 -5.54 -19.91
CA SER A 150 -6.46 -6.91 -19.99
C SER A 150 -7.99 -6.94 -19.88
N THR A 151 -8.63 -7.76 -20.72
CA THR A 151 -10.07 -7.98 -20.77
C THR A 151 -10.48 -9.36 -20.27
N SER A 152 -9.55 -10.16 -19.76
CA SER A 152 -9.81 -11.48 -19.18
C SER A 152 -8.92 -11.73 -17.96
N LEU A 153 -9.46 -12.42 -16.97
CA LEU A 153 -8.71 -12.96 -15.84
C LEU A 153 -7.79 -14.11 -16.23
N THR A 154 -8.11 -14.84 -17.30
CA THR A 154 -7.33 -15.98 -17.77
C THR A 154 -5.89 -15.57 -18.10
N GLY A 155 -4.90 -16.23 -17.46
CA GLY A 155 -3.49 -15.90 -17.60
C GLY A 155 -3.04 -14.64 -16.83
N GLY A 156 -3.97 -13.93 -16.19
CA GLY A 156 -3.69 -12.79 -15.33
C GLY A 156 -3.15 -13.20 -13.96
N ILE A 157 -2.65 -12.23 -13.22
CA ILE A 157 -2.23 -12.38 -11.82
C ILE A 157 -3.15 -11.57 -10.93
N VAL A 158 -3.74 -12.22 -9.93
CA VAL A 158 -4.40 -11.56 -8.81
C VAL A 158 -3.53 -11.69 -7.57
N LEU A 159 -3.31 -10.57 -6.89
CA LEU A 159 -2.59 -10.54 -5.63
C LEU A 159 -3.58 -10.51 -4.46
N THR A 160 -3.24 -11.20 -3.39
CA THR A 160 -3.94 -11.11 -2.11
C THR A 160 -2.95 -11.30 -0.98
N GLU A 161 -3.35 -10.92 0.21
CA GLU A 161 -2.53 -11.06 1.38
C GLU A 161 -3.28 -11.77 2.50
N MET A 162 -2.54 -12.38 3.38
CA MET A 162 -3.06 -13.11 4.55
C MET A 162 -2.41 -12.51 5.79
N SER A 163 -3.21 -12.23 6.82
CA SER A 163 -2.63 -11.86 8.10
C SER A 163 -1.90 -13.05 8.72
N ALA A 164 -0.90 -12.79 9.57
CA ALA A 164 -0.18 -13.83 10.29
C ALA A 164 -1.07 -14.75 11.15
N GLN A 165 -2.33 -14.36 11.35
CA GLN A 165 -3.25 -15.05 12.28
C GLN A 165 -4.40 -15.78 11.61
N SER A 166 -4.79 -15.40 10.38
CA SER A 166 -5.96 -16.00 9.75
C SER A 166 -6.04 -15.80 8.23
N VAL A 167 -6.63 -16.78 7.59
CA VAL A 167 -7.21 -16.65 6.26
C VAL A 167 -8.47 -15.79 6.38
N TRP A 168 -8.57 -14.69 5.65
CA TRP A 168 -9.77 -13.86 5.71
C TRP A 168 -10.97 -14.54 5.04
N LYS A 169 -12.17 -14.19 5.51
CA LYS A 169 -13.43 -14.78 5.04
C LYS A 169 -13.65 -14.50 3.55
N GLY A 170 -13.78 -15.56 2.76
CA GLY A 170 -13.98 -15.48 1.30
C GLY A 170 -12.70 -15.72 0.49
N MET A 171 -11.53 -15.78 1.12
CA MET A 171 -10.26 -16.05 0.42
C MET A 171 -10.20 -17.45 -0.21
N PRO A 172 -10.61 -18.54 0.46
CA PRO A 172 -10.65 -19.87 -0.17
C PRO A 172 -11.52 -19.89 -1.42
N GLU A 173 -12.71 -19.28 -1.35
CA GLU A 173 -13.64 -19.17 -2.46
C GLU A 173 -13.06 -18.35 -3.62
N LEU A 174 -12.33 -17.25 -3.31
CA LEU A 174 -11.62 -16.46 -4.31
C LEU A 174 -10.56 -17.30 -5.02
N ILE A 175 -9.75 -18.06 -4.26
CA ILE A 175 -8.69 -18.91 -4.82
C ILE A 175 -9.30 -19.96 -5.77
N GLU A 176 -10.37 -20.64 -5.36
CA GLU A 176 -11.07 -21.64 -6.20
C GLU A 176 -11.66 -21.01 -7.47
N ALA A 177 -12.31 -19.85 -7.34
CA ALA A 177 -12.91 -19.14 -8.47
C ALA A 177 -11.86 -18.71 -9.50
N LEU A 178 -10.74 -18.15 -9.04
CA LEU A 178 -9.63 -17.72 -9.90
C LEU A 178 -8.96 -18.91 -10.59
N ALA A 179 -8.72 -20.00 -9.87
CA ALA A 179 -8.17 -21.23 -10.45
C ALA A 179 -9.09 -21.80 -11.54
N GLY A 180 -10.42 -21.73 -11.33
CA GLY A 180 -11.43 -22.20 -12.30
C GLY A 180 -11.41 -21.47 -13.63
N VAL A 181 -10.91 -20.23 -13.69
CA VAL A 181 -10.78 -19.45 -14.92
C VAL A 181 -9.33 -19.35 -15.42
N GLY A 182 -8.40 -20.09 -14.83
CA GLY A 182 -6.98 -20.08 -15.22
C GLY A 182 -6.26 -18.77 -14.85
N CYS A 183 -6.71 -18.09 -13.82
CA CYS A 183 -6.03 -16.94 -13.25
C CYS A 183 -5.06 -17.37 -12.14
N VAL A 184 -3.90 -16.75 -12.08
CA VAL A 184 -2.87 -17.09 -11.10
C VAL A 184 -3.00 -16.20 -9.87
N ILE A 185 -3.02 -16.79 -8.67
CA ILE A 185 -3.00 -16.03 -7.42
C ILE A 185 -1.61 -16.00 -6.80
N ARG A 186 -1.26 -14.90 -6.13
CA ARG A 186 -0.05 -14.76 -5.35
C ARG A 186 -0.34 -14.13 -3.99
N LEU A 187 0.34 -14.63 -2.96
CA LEU A 187 0.42 -14.05 -1.62
C LEU A 187 1.86 -13.64 -1.42
N MET A 188 2.11 -12.35 -1.39
CA MET A 188 3.48 -11.82 -1.45
C MET A 188 3.97 -11.27 -0.11
N GLY A 189 3.08 -10.88 0.81
CA GLY A 189 3.41 -10.45 2.16
C GLY A 189 3.70 -8.96 2.32
N SER A 190 3.30 -8.13 1.36
CA SER A 190 3.30 -6.66 1.45
C SER A 190 2.01 -6.15 0.82
N ASN A 191 1.16 -5.54 1.62
CA ASN A 191 -0.11 -4.97 1.17
C ASN A 191 0.11 -3.81 0.19
N ALA A 192 1.02 -2.89 0.53
CA ALA A 192 1.28 -1.70 -0.27
C ALA A 192 1.82 -2.05 -1.66
N LEU A 193 2.79 -2.98 -1.76
CA LEU A 193 3.30 -3.44 -3.05
C LEU A 193 2.24 -4.21 -3.84
N SER A 194 1.44 -5.04 -3.18
CA SER A 194 0.39 -5.82 -3.83
C SER A 194 -0.66 -4.91 -4.44
N VAL A 195 -1.11 -3.89 -3.70
CA VAL A 195 -2.10 -2.91 -4.20
C VAL A 195 -1.52 -2.04 -5.31
N SER A 196 -0.32 -1.48 -5.11
CA SER A 196 0.32 -0.61 -6.11
C SER A 196 0.73 -1.35 -7.39
N SER A 197 0.92 -2.68 -7.33
CA SER A 197 1.21 -3.52 -8.50
C SER A 197 0.10 -3.50 -9.55
N VAL A 198 -1.14 -3.25 -9.16
CA VAL A 198 -2.24 -3.02 -10.12
C VAL A 198 -2.02 -1.73 -10.88
N GLY A 199 -1.63 -0.64 -10.20
CA GLY A 199 -1.28 0.63 -10.81
C GLY A 199 -0.07 0.56 -11.73
N ALA A 200 0.87 -0.35 -11.43
CA ALA A 200 2.04 -0.63 -12.29
C ALA A 200 1.72 -1.55 -13.49
N GLY A 201 0.46 -2.00 -13.66
CA GLY A 201 0.06 -2.91 -14.73
C GLY A 201 0.58 -4.35 -14.59
N ARG A 202 1.10 -4.74 -13.40
CA ARG A 202 1.69 -6.05 -13.14
C ARG A 202 0.68 -7.10 -12.70
N ALA A 203 -0.41 -6.66 -12.09
CA ALA A 203 -1.52 -7.51 -11.68
C ALA A 203 -2.82 -7.00 -12.29
N VAL A 204 -3.74 -7.93 -12.60
CA VAL A 204 -5.08 -7.57 -13.09
C VAL A 204 -6.00 -7.14 -11.95
N ALA A 205 -5.73 -7.62 -10.74
CA ALA A 205 -6.43 -7.18 -9.53
C ALA A 205 -5.59 -7.46 -8.27
N THR A 206 -5.94 -6.77 -7.21
CA THR A 206 -5.55 -7.09 -5.83
C THR A 206 -6.80 -7.13 -4.97
N VAL A 207 -6.90 -8.14 -4.10
CA VAL A 207 -7.99 -8.30 -3.13
C VAL A 207 -7.38 -8.43 -1.74
N ILE A 208 -7.62 -7.45 -0.88
CA ILE A 208 -7.16 -7.44 0.51
C ILE A 208 -8.38 -7.60 1.42
N GLY A 209 -8.43 -8.68 2.19
CA GLY A 209 -9.59 -9.04 2.99
C GLY A 209 -9.85 -8.13 4.19
N ALA A 210 -8.78 -7.64 4.82
CA ALA A 210 -8.82 -6.61 5.86
C ALA A 210 -7.49 -5.87 5.84
N PHE A 211 -7.51 -4.55 5.81
CA PHE A 211 -6.30 -3.74 5.70
C PHE A 211 -6.20 -2.67 6.79
N GLY A 212 -4.97 -2.27 7.11
CA GLY A 212 -4.65 -1.04 7.80
C GLY A 212 -4.57 0.15 6.83
N ALA A 213 -4.92 1.34 7.29
CA ALA A 213 -4.89 2.53 6.43
C ALA A 213 -3.46 2.86 5.96
N GLY A 214 -2.45 2.68 6.81
CA GLY A 214 -1.03 2.90 6.48
C GLY A 214 -0.55 2.04 5.32
N ASP A 215 -1.00 0.78 5.28
CA ASP A 215 -0.53 -0.22 4.31
C ASP A 215 -1.12 -0.03 2.92
N CYS A 216 -2.38 0.43 2.81
CA CYS A 216 -3.12 0.29 1.57
C CYS A 216 -3.52 1.60 0.90
N LEU A 217 -3.66 2.73 1.64
CA LEU A 217 -4.23 3.94 1.05
C LEU A 217 -3.32 4.57 -0.01
N ALA A 218 -1.99 4.53 0.17
CA ALA A 218 -1.05 4.96 -0.87
C ALA A 218 -1.22 4.14 -2.15
N GLY A 219 -1.18 2.82 -2.02
CA GLY A 219 -1.36 1.90 -3.15
C GLY A 219 -2.72 2.04 -3.83
N SER A 220 -3.80 2.28 -3.07
CA SER A 220 -5.14 2.46 -3.62
C SER A 220 -5.27 3.75 -4.45
N LEU A 221 -4.62 4.83 -4.02
CA LEU A 221 -4.54 6.08 -4.80
C LEU A 221 -3.75 5.83 -6.10
N ILE A 222 -2.58 5.18 -6.00
CA ILE A 222 -1.75 4.83 -7.16
C ILE A 222 -2.55 3.99 -8.17
N ALA A 223 -3.25 2.94 -7.70
CA ALA A 223 -4.07 2.11 -8.56
C ALA A 223 -5.20 2.91 -9.24
N ARG A 224 -5.89 3.77 -8.49
CA ARG A 224 -6.97 4.64 -8.99
C ARG A 224 -6.46 5.62 -10.05
N GLU A 225 -5.37 6.31 -9.76
CA GLU A 225 -4.76 7.29 -10.67
C GLU A 225 -4.15 6.63 -11.92
N ALA A 226 -3.78 5.34 -11.83
CA ALA A 226 -3.39 4.51 -12.97
C ALA A 226 -4.59 3.97 -13.78
N GLY A 227 -5.83 4.32 -13.42
CA GLY A 227 -7.05 3.94 -14.12
C GLY A 227 -7.73 2.66 -13.62
N ALA A 228 -7.28 2.04 -12.54
CA ALA A 228 -7.95 0.90 -11.93
C ALA A 228 -9.23 1.33 -11.16
N ARG A 229 -10.19 0.41 -11.04
CA ARG A 229 -11.34 0.57 -10.12
C ARG A 229 -10.89 0.17 -8.71
N VAL A 230 -11.23 0.98 -7.72
CA VAL A 230 -11.02 0.70 -6.30
C VAL A 230 -12.39 0.53 -5.65
N LEU A 231 -12.61 -0.60 -4.98
CA LEU A 231 -13.88 -0.97 -4.37
C LEU A 231 -13.68 -1.31 -2.89
N PRO A 232 -14.45 -0.74 -1.96
CA PRO A 232 -15.40 0.38 -2.20
C PRO A 232 -14.65 1.65 -2.65
N ASP A 233 -15.34 2.58 -3.27
CA ASP A 233 -14.75 3.84 -3.73
C ASP A 233 -14.02 4.61 -2.63
N THR A 234 -14.53 4.50 -1.40
CA THR A 234 -13.85 4.95 -0.19
C THR A 234 -13.46 3.71 0.62
N PRO A 235 -12.19 3.30 0.58
CA PRO A 235 -11.71 2.17 1.37
C PRO A 235 -11.94 2.39 2.86
N VAL A 236 -12.44 1.37 3.55
CA VAL A 236 -12.73 1.40 4.99
C VAL A 236 -11.82 0.39 5.67
N GLU A 237 -11.01 0.86 6.60
CA GLU A 237 -10.11 0.03 7.39
C GLU A 237 -10.83 -1.16 8.02
N GLY A 238 -10.19 -2.33 8.03
CA GLY A 238 -10.75 -3.58 8.53
C GLY A 238 -11.77 -4.25 7.61
N ARG A 239 -12.05 -3.68 6.42
CA ARG A 239 -12.92 -4.27 5.40
C ARG A 239 -12.13 -4.76 4.19
N THR A 240 -12.80 -5.54 3.35
CA THR A 240 -12.24 -5.98 2.06
C THR A 240 -12.07 -4.78 1.13
N MET A 241 -10.90 -4.68 0.51
CA MET A 241 -10.59 -3.73 -0.54
C MET A 241 -10.20 -4.48 -1.81
N ILE A 242 -10.72 -4.03 -2.95
CA ILE A 242 -10.40 -4.56 -4.27
C ILE A 242 -9.87 -3.42 -5.13
N CYS A 243 -8.68 -3.60 -5.70
CA CYS A 243 -8.20 -2.79 -6.81
C CYS A 243 -8.17 -3.67 -8.05
N VAL A 244 -8.84 -3.28 -9.13
CA VAL A 244 -9.04 -4.13 -10.29
C VAL A 244 -8.97 -3.34 -11.59
N ALA A 245 -8.28 -3.88 -12.59
CA ALA A 245 -8.27 -3.32 -13.93
C ALA A 245 -9.69 -3.32 -14.52
N PRO A 246 -10.15 -2.21 -15.15
CA PRO A 246 -11.54 -2.07 -15.58
C PRO A 246 -12.04 -3.19 -16.48
N GLY A 247 -11.19 -3.69 -17.37
CA GLY A 247 -11.55 -4.71 -18.34
C GLY A 247 -11.87 -6.10 -17.76
N VAL A 248 -11.48 -6.37 -16.49
CA VAL A 248 -11.71 -7.66 -15.83
C VAL A 248 -12.63 -7.55 -14.61
N ALA A 249 -13.09 -6.35 -14.27
CA ALA A 249 -13.86 -6.11 -13.05
C ALA A 249 -15.17 -6.91 -13.02
N ASP A 250 -15.93 -6.88 -14.12
CA ASP A 250 -17.21 -7.58 -14.22
C ASP A 250 -17.01 -9.11 -14.23
N GLU A 251 -15.89 -9.59 -14.78
CA GLU A 251 -15.55 -11.02 -14.73
C GLU A 251 -15.23 -11.46 -13.31
N LEU A 252 -14.45 -10.67 -12.57
CA LEU A 252 -14.12 -10.94 -11.16
C LEU A 252 -15.40 -10.98 -10.30
N GLU A 253 -16.29 -10.00 -10.43
CA GLU A 253 -17.55 -9.94 -9.70
C GLU A 253 -18.44 -11.16 -10.02
N ARG A 254 -18.48 -11.59 -11.28
CA ARG A 254 -19.28 -12.74 -11.70
C ARG A 254 -18.78 -14.06 -11.12
N ILE A 255 -17.47 -14.27 -11.04
CA ILE A 255 -16.90 -15.54 -10.53
C ILE A 255 -16.82 -15.54 -8.99
N TRP A 256 -16.81 -14.37 -8.37
CA TRP A 256 -16.69 -14.21 -6.92
C TRP A 256 -17.60 -13.07 -6.41
N PRO A 257 -18.95 -13.29 -6.39
CA PRO A 257 -19.92 -12.24 -6.09
C PRO A 257 -19.98 -11.80 -4.63
N GLY A 258 -19.25 -12.44 -3.72
CA GLY A 258 -19.22 -12.11 -2.28
C GLY A 258 -18.17 -11.06 -1.88
N GLY A 259 -17.37 -10.57 -2.83
CA GLY A 259 -16.24 -9.69 -2.52
C GLY A 259 -16.56 -8.21 -2.32
N THR A 260 -17.76 -7.78 -2.69
CA THR A 260 -18.16 -6.35 -2.68
C THR A 260 -19.17 -6.00 -1.60
N GLY A 261 -19.48 -6.93 -0.67
CA GLY A 261 -20.49 -6.77 0.38
C GLY A 261 -19.93 -6.38 1.75
#